data_15def79ccc942eec3fe3b316d0810899
#
_entry.id   15def79ccc942eec3fe3b316d0810899
#
_cell.length_a   1.000
_cell.length_b   1.000
_cell.length_c   1.000
_cell.angle_alpha   90.00
_cell.angle_beta   90.00
_cell.angle_gamma   90.00
#
_symmetry.space_group_name_H-M   'P 1'
#
loop_
_entity.id
_entity.type
_entity.pdbx_description
1 polymer ?
#
loop_
_entity_poly.entity_id
_entity_poly.type
_entity_poly.pdbx_seq_one_letter_code
_entity_poly.pdbx_strand_id
1 'polypeptide(L)'
;MRITNKEQLTAHGNREGRKIVAELLDAGLDALDPYVRVKQLVHVENGKIVLHTDGFEMKGDPHAGPLEFDLKDYDCVYVVGAAKGVQRAALAMEEALGDVLTGGHVIAKHGEDIICKKIGVTLAGHPVPDEACVEGCKKIEALARDITSRDLVFTITGSGCGSLMTYPADDITIDEIARFTHMMQIEKGVPTSDLNPIRTHIDRFKGGRLSRLFRPATLVHMTTADPSKQNTPVTRTTYFEMLEHNTFFPPLSTGTTYADCIAILQKWNAWDKTPVSIQNRLLRGTPETENMSVEEYESLGARFFGLIFKDATVYPAVRKKAAEFGLPCVMLSEYQQAEAKEAGLVDAAMALFAERMAEPFRAPIVLLSSGENVVTVGAESGVGGRNQEYCTAAALTIAGSRKIVFGAVDTDGTDGPGGFRYPGAPECLAGAIT
;
A
#
# COMPACT_ATOMS: atom_id res chain seq x y z
N MET A 1 -9.66 8.73 -16.07
CA MET A 1 -8.36 9.33 -16.50
C MET A 1 -7.62 9.81 -15.27
N ARG A 2 -6.45 9.26 -15.01
CA ARG A 2 -5.63 9.52 -13.80
C ARG A 2 -4.46 10.46 -14.09
N ILE A 3 -3.91 10.36 -15.31
CA ILE A 3 -2.81 11.21 -15.76
C ILE A 3 -3.39 12.52 -16.29
N THR A 4 -3.23 13.61 -15.55
CA THR A 4 -3.87 14.91 -15.86
C THR A 4 -3.11 15.71 -16.90
N ASN A 5 -1.80 15.49 -17.05
CA ASN A 5 -0.91 16.23 -17.95
C ASN A 5 -0.53 15.45 -19.23
N LYS A 6 -1.42 14.55 -19.71
CA LYS A 6 -1.18 13.74 -20.92
C LYS A 6 -0.78 14.54 -22.15
N GLU A 7 -1.41 15.70 -22.35
CA GLU A 7 -1.09 16.56 -23.50
C GLU A 7 0.37 17.02 -23.49
N GLN A 8 0.88 17.41 -22.32
CA GLN A 8 2.29 17.81 -22.16
C GLN A 8 3.23 16.63 -22.38
N LEU A 9 2.90 15.46 -21.79
CA LEU A 9 3.70 14.25 -21.92
C LEU A 9 3.79 13.72 -23.36
N THR A 10 2.80 14.00 -24.19
CA THR A 10 2.72 13.53 -25.58
C THR A 10 3.02 14.57 -26.64
N ALA A 11 3.42 15.78 -26.25
CA ALA A 11 3.58 16.93 -27.16
C ALA A 11 4.79 16.85 -28.11
N HIS A 12 5.79 16.02 -27.80
CA HIS A 12 7.07 15.97 -28.53
C HIS A 12 7.62 14.54 -28.65
N GLY A 13 8.73 14.38 -29.36
CA GLY A 13 9.36 13.06 -29.59
C GLY A 13 8.49 12.10 -30.39
N ASN A 14 8.47 10.86 -30.01
CA ASN A 14 7.56 9.84 -30.57
C ASN A 14 6.16 10.01 -29.98
N ARG A 15 5.39 10.97 -30.52
CA ARG A 15 4.06 11.33 -30.00
C ARG A 15 3.10 10.16 -29.92
N GLU A 16 3.09 9.29 -30.94
CA GLU A 16 2.20 8.11 -30.98
C GLU A 16 2.59 7.11 -29.91
N GLY A 17 3.86 6.75 -29.81
CA GLY A 17 4.36 5.84 -28.78
C GLY A 17 4.14 6.38 -27.38
N ARG A 18 4.37 7.68 -27.14
CA ARG A 18 4.09 8.35 -25.86
C ARG A 18 2.60 8.33 -25.51
N LYS A 19 1.71 8.51 -26.49
CA LYS A 19 0.27 8.39 -26.29
C LYS A 19 -0.11 6.98 -25.88
N ILE A 20 0.41 5.98 -26.57
CA ILE A 20 0.17 4.56 -26.20
C ILE A 20 0.63 4.30 -24.78
N VAL A 21 1.86 4.68 -24.42
CA VAL A 21 2.40 4.48 -23.07
C VAL A 21 1.54 5.19 -22.02
N ALA A 22 1.13 6.44 -22.26
CA ALA A 22 0.28 7.19 -21.34
C ALA A 22 -1.08 6.50 -21.14
N GLU A 23 -1.68 5.94 -22.20
CA GLU A 23 -2.95 5.21 -22.10
C GLU A 23 -2.79 3.86 -21.37
N LEU A 24 -1.66 3.17 -21.55
CA LEU A 24 -1.36 1.94 -20.82
C LEU A 24 -1.19 2.19 -19.32
N LEU A 25 -0.43 3.23 -18.96
CA LEU A 25 -0.24 3.63 -17.56
C LEU A 25 -1.57 4.06 -16.93
N ASP A 26 -2.38 4.85 -17.65
CA ASP A 26 -3.68 5.29 -17.17
C ASP A 26 -4.65 4.12 -16.93
N ALA A 27 -4.65 3.11 -17.82
CA ALA A 27 -5.45 1.90 -17.64
C ALA A 27 -5.02 1.09 -16.41
N GLY A 28 -3.70 1.00 -16.16
CA GLY A 28 -3.18 0.39 -14.94
C GLY A 28 -3.60 1.13 -13.67
N LEU A 29 -3.50 2.47 -13.69
CA LEU A 29 -3.92 3.31 -12.57
C LEU A 29 -5.44 3.27 -12.31
N ASP A 30 -6.26 3.22 -13.35
CA ASP A 30 -7.72 3.07 -13.20
C ASP A 30 -8.09 1.72 -12.57
N ALA A 31 -7.35 0.65 -12.91
CA ALA A 31 -7.56 -0.69 -12.35
C ALA A 31 -7.13 -0.81 -10.87
N LEU A 32 -6.32 0.14 -10.39
CA LEU A 32 -5.88 0.23 -8.98
C LEU A 32 -6.84 1.06 -8.12
N ASP A 33 -7.90 1.66 -8.67
CA ASP A 33 -8.77 2.53 -7.89
C ASP A 33 -9.56 1.75 -6.83
N PRO A 34 -9.25 1.91 -5.55
CA PRO A 34 -9.96 1.20 -4.49
C PRO A 34 -11.43 1.61 -4.39
N TYR A 35 -11.81 2.80 -4.88
CA TYR A 35 -13.20 3.23 -4.94
C TYR A 35 -14.06 2.28 -5.79
N VAL A 36 -13.59 1.96 -6.99
CA VAL A 36 -14.30 1.04 -7.89
C VAL A 36 -14.37 -0.36 -7.27
N ARG A 37 -13.29 -0.80 -6.66
CA ARG A 37 -13.21 -2.13 -6.05
C ARG A 37 -14.14 -2.29 -4.84
N VAL A 38 -14.20 -1.29 -3.97
CA VAL A 38 -15.16 -1.28 -2.85
C VAL A 38 -16.60 -1.32 -3.36
N LYS A 39 -16.94 -0.54 -4.39
CA LYS A 39 -18.29 -0.54 -4.99
C LYS A 39 -18.65 -1.88 -5.66
N GLN A 40 -17.66 -2.70 -6.04
CA GLN A 40 -17.88 -4.06 -6.54
C GLN A 40 -18.04 -5.08 -5.40
N LEU A 41 -17.37 -4.86 -4.26
CA LEU A 41 -17.39 -5.78 -3.13
C LEU A 41 -18.60 -5.56 -2.23
N VAL A 42 -18.94 -4.32 -1.86
CA VAL A 42 -19.87 -4.00 -0.78
C VAL A 42 -21.18 -3.41 -1.33
N HIS A 43 -22.28 -4.06 -1.00
CA HIS A 43 -23.63 -3.64 -1.38
C HIS A 43 -24.57 -3.67 -0.18
N VAL A 44 -25.59 -2.82 -0.20
CA VAL A 44 -26.72 -2.87 0.75
C VAL A 44 -27.97 -3.18 -0.05
N GLU A 45 -28.53 -4.35 0.18
CA GLU A 45 -29.70 -4.83 -0.53
C GLU A 45 -30.59 -5.74 0.34
N ASN A 46 -31.89 -5.65 0.18
CA ASN A 46 -32.86 -6.48 0.90
C ASN A 46 -32.70 -6.51 2.44
N GLY A 47 -32.28 -5.39 3.04
CA GLY A 47 -32.04 -5.30 4.48
C GLY A 47 -30.75 -5.99 4.98
N LYS A 48 -29.81 -6.24 4.08
CA LYS A 48 -28.51 -6.85 4.37
C LYS A 48 -27.37 -6.04 3.79
N ILE A 49 -26.20 -6.13 4.40
CA ILE A 49 -24.92 -5.81 3.77
C ILE A 49 -24.43 -7.10 3.12
N VAL A 50 -24.23 -7.07 1.81
CA VAL A 50 -23.79 -8.21 0.99
C VAL A 50 -22.41 -7.92 0.44
N LEU A 51 -21.47 -8.84 0.63
CA LEU A 51 -20.14 -8.77 0.03
C LEU A 51 -20.05 -9.76 -1.13
N HIS A 52 -19.83 -9.24 -2.33
CA HIS A 52 -19.56 -10.02 -3.53
C HIS A 52 -18.06 -10.37 -3.56
N THR A 53 -17.71 -11.48 -2.91
CA THR A 53 -16.33 -11.79 -2.53
C THR A 53 -15.47 -12.35 -3.66
N ASP A 54 -16.04 -12.74 -4.79
CA ASP A 54 -15.30 -13.32 -5.92
C ASP A 54 -14.23 -12.35 -6.45
N GLY A 55 -12.99 -12.82 -6.47
CA GLY A 55 -11.83 -12.01 -6.85
C GLY A 55 -11.31 -11.05 -5.79
N PHE A 56 -11.76 -11.17 -4.54
CA PHE A 56 -11.29 -10.38 -3.40
C PHE A 56 -10.65 -11.24 -2.29
N GLU A 57 -10.73 -12.55 -2.40
CA GLU A 57 -10.26 -13.49 -1.38
C GLU A 57 -8.82 -13.94 -1.62
N MET A 58 -8.12 -14.22 -0.53
CA MET A 58 -6.77 -14.79 -0.59
C MET A 58 -6.82 -16.24 -1.08
N LYS A 59 -5.79 -16.66 -1.79
CA LYS A 59 -5.62 -18.07 -2.17
C LYS A 59 -5.53 -18.94 -0.91
N GLY A 60 -6.39 -19.94 -0.84
CA GLY A 60 -6.40 -20.89 0.28
C GLY A 60 -7.05 -20.33 1.55
N ASP A 61 -7.85 -19.26 1.45
CA ASP A 61 -8.69 -18.80 2.55
C ASP A 61 -9.74 -19.88 2.88
N PRO A 62 -9.73 -20.47 4.08
CA PRO A 62 -10.68 -21.50 4.46
C PRO A 62 -12.11 -20.95 4.64
N HIS A 63 -12.25 -19.64 4.75
CA HIS A 63 -13.51 -18.94 4.94
C HIS A 63 -14.08 -18.37 3.64
N ALA A 64 -13.43 -18.64 2.50
CA ALA A 64 -13.84 -18.11 1.19
C ALA A 64 -15.30 -18.44 0.87
N GLY A 65 -16.00 -17.49 0.27
CA GLY A 65 -17.38 -17.63 -0.17
C GLY A 65 -18.24 -16.41 0.15
N PRO A 66 -19.49 -16.40 -0.32
CA PRO A 66 -20.41 -15.26 -0.13
C PRO A 66 -20.55 -14.90 1.34
N LEU A 67 -20.62 -13.59 1.61
CA LEU A 67 -20.74 -13.07 2.97
C LEU A 67 -21.89 -12.07 3.04
N GLU A 68 -22.81 -12.30 3.97
CA GLU A 68 -23.96 -11.44 4.19
C GLU A 68 -24.12 -11.11 5.68
N PHE A 69 -24.52 -9.90 5.99
CA PHE A 69 -24.85 -9.42 7.33
C PHE A 69 -26.28 -8.88 7.36
N ASP A 70 -27.20 -9.53 8.07
CA ASP A 70 -28.58 -9.02 8.25
C ASP A 70 -28.53 -7.79 9.15
N LEU A 71 -29.05 -6.67 8.67
CA LEU A 71 -29.04 -5.40 9.39
C LEU A 71 -29.78 -5.42 10.73
N LYS A 72 -30.68 -6.40 10.94
CA LYS A 72 -31.36 -6.59 12.24
C LYS A 72 -30.43 -7.08 13.36
N ASP A 73 -29.29 -7.71 12.97
CA ASP A 73 -28.35 -8.28 13.92
C ASP A 73 -27.32 -7.23 14.39
N TYR A 74 -27.28 -6.06 13.76
CA TYR A 74 -26.29 -5.03 14.02
C TYR A 74 -26.93 -3.69 14.41
N ASP A 75 -26.42 -3.09 15.47
CA ASP A 75 -26.85 -1.78 15.95
C ASP A 75 -26.01 -0.64 15.33
N CYS A 76 -24.71 -0.89 15.11
CA CYS A 76 -23.82 0.08 14.51
C CYS A 76 -22.92 -0.55 13.43
N VAL A 77 -22.58 0.24 12.41
CA VAL A 77 -21.63 -0.10 11.36
C VAL A 77 -20.55 0.98 11.28
N TYR A 78 -19.31 0.61 11.49
CA TYR A 78 -18.16 1.52 11.50
C TYR A 78 -17.17 1.21 10.40
N VAL A 79 -16.47 2.27 9.92
CA VAL A 79 -15.35 2.15 8.99
C VAL A 79 -14.14 2.86 9.60
N VAL A 80 -13.05 2.13 9.80
CA VAL A 80 -11.80 2.68 10.34
C VAL A 80 -10.60 2.27 9.49
N GLY A 81 -9.51 3.02 9.53
CA GLY A 81 -8.32 2.59 8.78
C GLY A 81 -7.25 3.65 8.61
N ALA A 82 -6.20 3.26 7.89
CA ALA A 82 -5.12 4.16 7.48
C ALA A 82 -4.41 3.65 6.22
N ALA A 83 -4.20 4.52 5.26
CA ALA A 83 -3.33 4.28 4.11
C ALA A 83 -3.11 5.59 3.33
N LYS A 84 -2.10 5.63 2.48
CA LYS A 84 -2.04 6.62 1.40
C LYS A 84 -3.25 6.40 0.48
N GLY A 85 -4.01 7.46 0.18
CA GLY A 85 -5.21 7.36 -0.64
C GLY A 85 -6.39 6.57 -0.02
N VAL A 86 -6.37 6.31 1.30
CA VAL A 86 -7.45 5.58 2.01
C VAL A 86 -8.82 6.20 1.81
N GLN A 87 -8.87 7.52 1.63
CA GLN A 87 -10.12 8.25 1.47
C GLN A 87 -10.94 7.81 0.25
N ARG A 88 -10.28 7.31 -0.82
CA ARG A 88 -10.97 6.77 -1.99
C ARG A 88 -11.81 5.54 -1.63
N ALA A 89 -11.26 4.62 -0.83
CA ALA A 89 -11.99 3.45 -0.35
C ALA A 89 -13.05 3.85 0.70
N ALA A 90 -12.71 4.77 1.62
CA ALA A 90 -13.64 5.26 2.65
C ALA A 90 -14.86 5.97 2.02
N LEU A 91 -14.67 6.82 1.01
CA LEU A 91 -15.77 7.45 0.28
C LEU A 91 -16.67 6.42 -0.39
N ALA A 92 -16.08 5.38 -1.01
CA ALA A 92 -16.86 4.30 -1.61
C ALA A 92 -17.68 3.52 -0.57
N MET A 93 -17.13 3.33 0.64
CA MET A 93 -17.87 2.75 1.77
C MET A 93 -19.01 3.65 2.23
N GLU A 94 -18.80 4.97 2.36
CA GLU A 94 -19.86 5.92 2.66
C GLU A 94 -21.04 5.79 1.68
N GLU A 95 -20.73 5.73 0.39
CA GLU A 95 -21.73 5.63 -0.66
C GLU A 95 -22.39 4.25 -0.76
N ALA A 96 -21.64 3.18 -0.49
CA ALA A 96 -22.16 1.82 -0.53
C ALA A 96 -23.07 1.52 0.66
N LEU A 97 -22.67 1.97 1.86
CA LEU A 97 -23.42 1.75 3.10
C LEU A 97 -24.57 2.77 3.29
N GLY A 98 -24.44 3.99 2.74
CA GLY A 98 -25.48 5.01 2.83
C GLY A 98 -25.86 5.33 4.27
N ASP A 99 -27.14 5.14 4.60
CA ASP A 99 -27.66 5.43 5.95
C ASP A 99 -27.38 4.31 6.98
N VAL A 100 -26.91 3.16 6.53
CA VAL A 100 -26.48 2.07 7.42
C VAL A 100 -25.16 2.41 8.12
N LEU A 101 -24.33 3.25 7.50
CA LEU A 101 -23.07 3.69 8.11
C LEU A 101 -23.33 4.59 9.32
N THR A 102 -22.95 4.11 10.50
CA THR A 102 -23.04 4.88 11.76
C THR A 102 -21.96 5.94 11.83
N GLY A 103 -20.72 5.61 11.42
CA GLY A 103 -19.61 6.53 11.44
C GLY A 103 -18.27 5.84 11.15
N GLY A 104 -17.19 6.55 11.42
CA GLY A 104 -15.87 6.00 11.22
C GLY A 104 -14.76 7.05 11.30
N HIS A 105 -13.51 6.60 11.20
CA HIS A 105 -12.38 7.49 11.14
C HIS A 105 -11.22 6.85 10.35
N VAL A 106 -10.64 7.61 9.43
CA VAL A 106 -9.47 7.16 8.66
C VAL A 106 -8.31 8.16 8.77
N ILE A 107 -7.09 7.64 8.65
CA ILE A 107 -5.86 8.44 8.70
C ILE A 107 -5.23 8.41 7.31
N ALA A 108 -5.17 9.57 6.68
CA ALA A 108 -4.61 9.79 5.35
C ALA A 108 -3.30 10.59 5.43
N LYS A 109 -2.54 10.64 4.34
CA LYS A 109 -1.27 11.36 4.28
C LYS A 109 -1.50 12.88 4.20
N HIS A 110 -0.64 13.67 4.85
CA HIS A 110 -0.59 15.12 4.63
C HIS A 110 -0.54 15.48 3.15
N GLY A 111 -1.27 16.53 2.78
CA GLY A 111 -1.36 17.03 1.40
C GLY A 111 -2.47 16.40 0.57
N GLU A 112 -3.19 15.39 1.07
CA GLU A 112 -4.42 14.92 0.45
C GLU A 112 -5.58 15.92 0.70
N ASP A 113 -6.48 16.06 -0.27
CA ASP A 113 -7.75 16.76 -0.07
C ASP A 113 -8.72 15.88 0.73
N ILE A 114 -9.49 16.48 1.63
CA ILE A 114 -10.53 15.74 2.36
C ILE A 114 -11.76 15.58 1.47
N ILE A 115 -12.08 14.33 1.11
CA ILE A 115 -13.18 13.98 0.22
C ILE A 115 -14.32 13.22 0.91
N CYS A 116 -14.07 12.62 2.09
CA CYS A 116 -15.08 11.93 2.88
C CYS A 116 -16.04 12.94 3.54
N LYS A 117 -17.31 12.54 3.72
CA LYS A 117 -18.39 13.40 4.27
C LYS A 117 -18.92 12.94 5.62
N LYS A 118 -19.01 11.61 5.83
CA LYS A 118 -19.51 10.97 7.05
C LYS A 118 -18.36 10.39 7.89
N ILE A 119 -17.36 9.82 7.24
CA ILE A 119 -16.17 9.26 7.88
C ILE A 119 -15.19 10.39 8.19
N GLY A 120 -14.80 10.52 9.45
CA GLY A 120 -13.80 11.52 9.87
C GLY A 120 -12.43 11.21 9.24
N VAL A 121 -11.67 12.26 8.92
CA VAL A 121 -10.34 12.14 8.36
C VAL A 121 -9.33 12.89 9.22
N THR A 122 -8.20 12.27 9.50
CA THR A 122 -7.01 12.94 10.03
C THR A 122 -5.90 12.85 8.98
N LEU A 123 -5.31 13.99 8.63
CA LEU A 123 -4.12 14.02 7.77
C LEU A 123 -2.88 13.92 8.65
N ALA A 124 -1.94 13.02 8.33
CA ALA A 124 -0.83 12.65 9.19
C ALA A 124 0.47 12.37 8.43
N GLY A 125 1.57 12.22 9.17
CA GLY A 125 2.93 12.09 8.66
C GLY A 125 3.25 10.74 8.03
N HIS A 126 3.90 10.79 6.87
CA HIS A 126 4.45 9.64 6.16
C HIS A 126 5.66 10.07 5.30
N PRO A 127 6.81 9.39 5.26
CA PRO A 127 7.10 8.08 5.89
C PRO A 127 7.45 8.14 7.39
N VAL A 128 7.73 9.31 7.93
CA VAL A 128 8.00 9.51 9.35
C VAL A 128 6.69 9.90 10.03
N PRO A 129 6.25 9.16 11.07
CA PRO A 129 5.03 9.47 11.79
C PRO A 129 5.17 10.74 12.63
N ASP A 130 4.04 11.40 12.88
CA ASP A 130 3.93 12.62 13.67
C ASP A 130 2.79 12.55 14.69
N GLU A 131 2.58 13.63 15.45
CA GLU A 131 1.50 13.72 16.44
C GLU A 131 0.11 13.54 15.84
N ALA A 132 -0.10 13.92 14.58
CA ALA A 132 -1.38 13.71 13.91
C ALA A 132 -1.71 12.22 13.72
N CYS A 133 -0.70 11.35 13.59
CA CYS A 133 -0.90 9.90 13.59
C CYS A 133 -1.54 9.45 14.91
N VAL A 134 -1.01 9.94 16.04
CA VAL A 134 -1.52 9.63 17.38
C VAL A 134 -2.96 10.13 17.56
N GLU A 135 -3.23 11.36 17.14
CA GLU A 135 -4.57 11.96 17.22
C GLU A 135 -5.58 11.19 16.36
N GLY A 136 -5.21 10.74 15.18
CA GLY A 136 -6.04 9.87 14.34
C GLY A 136 -6.33 8.54 15.02
N CYS A 137 -5.32 7.90 15.62
CA CYS A 137 -5.49 6.66 16.37
C CYS A 137 -6.39 6.83 17.61
N LYS A 138 -6.26 7.92 18.36
CA LYS A 138 -7.15 8.23 19.49
C LYS A 138 -8.63 8.35 19.07
N LYS A 139 -8.89 8.91 17.88
CA LYS A 139 -10.26 9.00 17.34
C LYS A 139 -10.79 7.61 16.97
N ILE A 140 -9.95 6.74 16.42
CA ILE A 140 -10.30 5.33 16.15
C ILE A 140 -10.54 4.59 17.48
N GLU A 141 -9.67 4.75 18.47
CA GLU A 141 -9.82 4.15 19.81
C GLU A 141 -11.12 4.58 20.50
N ALA A 142 -11.51 5.83 20.32
CA ALA A 142 -12.74 6.35 20.89
C ALA A 142 -14.00 5.64 20.35
N LEU A 143 -14.00 5.18 19.11
CA LEU A 143 -15.09 4.41 18.52
C LEU A 143 -15.24 3.02 19.17
N ALA A 144 -14.15 2.47 19.70
CA ALA A 144 -14.16 1.15 20.30
C ALA A 144 -14.65 1.10 21.76
N ARG A 145 -14.88 2.25 22.40
CA ARG A 145 -15.23 2.30 23.84
C ARG A 145 -16.54 1.59 24.19
N ASP A 146 -17.51 1.71 23.32
CA ASP A 146 -18.86 1.18 23.54
C ASP A 146 -19.20 0.04 22.58
N ILE A 147 -18.17 -0.58 21.99
CA ILE A 147 -18.31 -1.67 21.03
C ILE A 147 -18.95 -2.90 21.67
N THR A 148 -19.89 -3.50 20.97
CA THR A 148 -20.63 -4.70 21.35
C THR A 148 -20.54 -5.80 20.28
N SER A 149 -21.05 -6.99 20.57
CA SER A 149 -21.18 -8.06 19.58
C SER A 149 -22.25 -7.77 18.51
N ARG A 150 -23.02 -6.71 18.68
CA ARG A 150 -24.00 -6.23 17.71
C ARG A 150 -23.45 -5.11 16.80
N ASP A 151 -22.16 -4.94 16.77
CA ASP A 151 -21.51 -3.96 15.91
C ASP A 151 -20.71 -4.64 14.81
N LEU A 152 -20.67 -4.00 13.64
CA LEU A 152 -19.90 -4.42 12.48
C LEU A 152 -18.82 -3.39 12.17
N VAL A 153 -17.58 -3.80 12.12
CA VAL A 153 -16.44 -2.91 11.88
C VAL A 153 -15.68 -3.32 10.63
N PHE A 154 -15.66 -2.43 9.65
CA PHE A 154 -14.81 -2.54 8.48
C PHE A 154 -13.49 -1.83 8.74
N THR A 155 -12.37 -2.50 8.52
CA THR A 155 -11.06 -1.83 8.54
C THR A 155 -10.52 -1.69 7.12
N ILE A 156 -9.91 -0.56 6.81
CA ILE A 156 -9.26 -0.30 5.53
C ILE A 156 -7.79 0.01 5.79
N THR A 157 -6.90 -0.86 5.31
CA THR A 157 -5.45 -0.68 5.42
C THR A 157 -4.80 -0.69 4.04
N GLY A 158 -3.55 -0.28 3.95
CA GLY A 158 -2.85 -0.24 2.66
C GLY A 158 -1.48 0.40 2.77
N SER A 159 -0.91 0.80 1.63
CA SER A 159 0.42 1.42 1.58
C SER A 159 0.51 2.62 2.53
N GLY A 160 1.58 2.68 3.33
CA GLY A 160 1.81 3.74 4.30
C GLY A 160 1.14 3.56 5.66
N CYS A 161 0.25 2.55 5.86
CA CYS A 161 -0.41 2.33 7.15
C CYS A 161 0.57 2.11 8.31
N GLY A 162 1.75 1.54 8.03
CA GLY A 162 2.80 1.32 9.04
C GLY A 162 3.32 2.61 9.69
N SER A 163 3.24 3.76 9.00
CA SER A 163 3.54 5.09 9.57
C SER A 163 2.26 5.80 10.01
N LEU A 164 1.28 5.91 9.12
CA LEU A 164 0.04 6.66 9.36
C LEU A 164 -0.74 6.17 10.57
N MET A 165 -0.81 4.85 10.80
CA MET A 165 -1.45 4.25 11.97
C MET A 165 -0.40 3.98 13.07
N THR A 166 0.31 5.02 13.50
CA THR A 166 1.26 4.92 14.61
C THR A 166 0.63 5.43 15.89
N TYR A 167 0.49 4.52 16.85
CA TYR A 167 0.04 4.81 18.21
C TYR A 167 1.03 4.20 19.21
N PRO A 168 1.97 5.00 19.75
CA PRO A 168 3.05 4.49 20.58
C PRO A 168 2.54 3.68 21.78
N ALA A 169 3.27 2.62 22.14
CA ALA A 169 3.08 1.94 23.41
C ALA A 169 3.36 2.90 24.58
N ASP A 170 2.75 2.64 25.75
CA ASP A 170 2.60 3.62 26.85
C ASP A 170 3.89 4.31 27.33
N ASP A 171 5.03 3.65 27.22
CA ASP A 171 6.33 4.17 27.68
C ASP A 171 7.13 4.88 26.56
N ILE A 172 6.56 5.01 25.36
CA ILE A 172 7.27 5.50 24.18
C ILE A 172 6.57 6.75 23.65
N THR A 173 7.34 7.79 23.33
CA THR A 173 6.80 9.00 22.73
C THR A 173 6.80 8.92 21.20
N ILE A 174 5.93 9.70 20.55
CA ILE A 174 5.91 9.78 19.09
C ILE A 174 7.23 10.34 18.53
N ASP A 175 7.86 11.27 19.24
CA ASP A 175 9.17 11.81 18.86
C ASP A 175 10.28 10.76 18.90
N GLU A 176 10.23 9.82 19.84
CA GLU A 176 11.17 8.70 19.88
C GLU A 176 10.94 7.76 18.70
N ILE A 177 9.69 7.46 18.34
CA ILE A 177 9.36 6.66 17.15
C ILE A 177 9.78 7.39 15.88
N ALA A 178 9.54 8.70 15.78
CA ALA A 178 9.92 9.48 14.61
C ALA A 178 11.46 9.46 14.41
N ARG A 179 12.24 9.74 15.47
CA ARG A 179 13.70 9.67 15.42
C ARG A 179 14.21 8.27 15.13
N PHE A 180 13.61 7.26 15.75
CA PHE A 180 13.95 5.86 15.49
C PHE A 180 13.67 5.47 14.05
N THR A 181 12.49 5.83 13.52
CA THR A 181 12.12 5.58 12.12
C THR A 181 13.08 6.28 11.16
N HIS A 182 13.42 7.55 11.43
CA HIS A 182 14.36 8.30 10.60
C HIS A 182 15.75 7.62 10.61
N MET A 183 16.28 7.27 11.78
CA MET A 183 17.55 6.57 11.92
C MET A 183 17.56 5.24 11.18
N MET A 184 16.52 4.42 11.32
CA MET A 184 16.47 3.10 10.71
C MET A 184 16.23 3.19 9.20
N GLN A 185 15.19 3.88 8.78
CA GLN A 185 14.72 3.87 7.39
C GLN A 185 15.51 4.83 6.49
N ILE A 186 15.81 6.05 6.97
CA ILE A 186 16.43 7.08 6.15
C ILE A 186 17.96 7.03 6.25
N GLU A 187 18.51 7.02 7.46
CA GLU A 187 19.98 7.05 7.61
C GLU A 187 20.64 5.70 7.34
N LYS A 188 20.02 4.60 7.77
CA LYS A 188 20.57 3.25 7.62
C LYS A 188 20.03 2.47 6.42
N GLY A 189 18.96 2.95 5.76
CA GLY A 189 18.37 2.27 4.62
C GLY A 189 17.76 0.90 4.95
N VAL A 190 17.28 0.71 6.19
CA VAL A 190 16.67 -0.54 6.63
C VAL A 190 15.38 -0.78 5.85
N PRO A 191 15.21 -1.93 5.18
CA PRO A 191 14.00 -2.24 4.47
C PRO A 191 12.80 -2.36 5.41
N THR A 192 11.61 -2.09 4.91
CA THR A 192 10.37 -2.16 5.70
C THR A 192 10.11 -3.56 6.26
N SER A 193 10.58 -4.61 5.59
CA SER A 193 10.52 -5.99 6.08
C SER A 193 11.25 -6.21 7.40
N ASP A 194 12.36 -5.51 7.62
CA ASP A 194 13.11 -5.57 8.89
C ASP A 194 12.61 -4.51 9.89
N LEU A 195 12.08 -3.38 9.43
CA LEU A 195 11.62 -2.31 10.31
C LEU A 195 10.23 -2.60 10.91
N ASN A 196 9.34 -3.17 10.14
CA ASN A 196 7.96 -3.39 10.56
C ASN A 196 7.79 -4.37 11.74
N PRO A 197 8.56 -5.47 11.87
CA PRO A 197 8.56 -6.27 13.10
C PRO A 197 8.73 -5.43 14.37
N ILE A 198 9.68 -4.49 14.35
CA ILE A 198 9.89 -3.61 15.50
C ILE A 198 8.70 -2.68 15.70
N ARG A 199 8.19 -2.07 14.61
CA ARG A 199 7.01 -1.20 14.66
C ARG A 199 5.78 -1.88 15.25
N THR A 200 5.59 -3.18 14.98
CA THR A 200 4.44 -3.92 15.55
C THR A 200 4.54 -4.10 17.06
N HIS A 201 5.75 -4.19 17.63
CA HIS A 201 5.95 -4.43 19.06
C HIS A 201 5.98 -3.16 19.93
N ILE A 202 6.18 -2.01 19.31
CA ILE A 202 6.23 -0.71 20.01
C ILE A 202 4.96 0.15 19.81
N ASP A 203 3.90 -0.47 19.33
CA ASP A 203 2.67 0.20 18.91
C ASP A 203 1.43 -0.45 19.54
N ARG A 204 0.37 0.32 19.79
CA ARG A 204 -0.87 -0.13 20.44
C ARG A 204 -1.88 -0.69 19.45
N PHE A 205 -1.73 -0.44 18.14
CA PHE A 205 -2.69 -0.86 17.11
C PHE A 205 -2.17 -1.97 16.22
N LYS A 206 -0.86 -2.04 16.01
CA LYS A 206 -0.26 -3.02 15.09
C LYS A 206 -0.16 -4.42 15.71
N GLY A 207 0.17 -5.41 14.88
CA GLY A 207 0.33 -6.80 15.33
C GLY A 207 -0.97 -7.42 15.84
N GLY A 208 -2.09 -7.13 15.18
CA GLY A 208 -3.42 -7.64 15.53
C GLY A 208 -4.15 -6.89 16.65
N ARG A 209 -3.47 -5.92 17.31
CA ARG A 209 -4.06 -5.20 18.45
C ARG A 209 -5.26 -4.35 18.04
N LEU A 210 -5.32 -3.85 16.80
CA LEU A 210 -6.50 -3.18 16.27
C LEU A 210 -7.73 -4.11 16.29
N SER A 211 -7.57 -5.36 15.92
CA SER A 211 -8.66 -6.36 16.00
C SER A 211 -9.03 -6.69 17.44
N ARG A 212 -8.04 -6.81 18.35
CA ARG A 212 -8.32 -6.97 19.78
C ARG A 212 -9.13 -5.80 20.34
N LEU A 213 -8.82 -4.57 19.92
CA LEU A 213 -9.50 -3.35 20.36
C LEU A 213 -10.99 -3.36 20.05
N PHE A 214 -11.37 -3.88 18.90
CA PHE A 214 -12.75 -3.94 18.45
C PHE A 214 -13.50 -5.22 18.84
N ARG A 215 -12.92 -6.10 19.67
CA ARG A 215 -13.72 -7.19 20.29
C ARG A 215 -14.81 -6.60 21.18
N PRO A 216 -16.03 -7.15 21.16
CA PRO A 216 -16.50 -8.37 20.50
C PRO A 216 -17.22 -8.16 19.15
N ALA A 217 -17.01 -7.06 18.46
CA ALA A 217 -17.67 -6.79 17.18
C ALA A 217 -17.34 -7.79 16.08
N THR A 218 -18.19 -7.87 15.08
CA THR A 218 -17.90 -8.57 13.83
C THR A 218 -16.90 -7.75 13.00
N LEU A 219 -15.82 -8.38 12.52
CA LEU A 219 -14.71 -7.69 11.85
C LEU A 219 -14.60 -8.09 10.39
N VAL A 220 -14.47 -7.09 9.52
CA VAL A 220 -14.16 -7.24 8.10
C VAL A 220 -12.96 -6.37 7.76
N HIS A 221 -11.86 -7.00 7.36
CA HIS A 221 -10.63 -6.32 7.01
C HIS A 221 -10.49 -6.21 5.50
N MET A 222 -10.16 -5.03 5.01
CA MET A 222 -9.89 -4.75 3.60
C MET A 222 -8.51 -4.10 3.44
N THR A 223 -7.82 -4.44 2.36
CA THR A 223 -6.56 -3.77 2.02
C THR A 223 -6.56 -3.20 0.61
N THR A 224 -6.00 -2.00 0.49
CA THR A 224 -5.74 -1.33 -0.80
C THR A 224 -4.35 -1.66 -1.37
N ALA A 225 -3.49 -2.36 -0.62
CA ALA A 225 -2.26 -2.95 -1.12
C ALA A 225 -2.51 -4.38 -1.61
N ASP A 226 -1.69 -4.89 -2.52
CA ASP A 226 -1.78 -6.29 -2.97
C ASP A 226 -1.28 -7.23 -1.88
N PRO A 227 -2.15 -8.00 -1.21
CA PRO A 227 -1.75 -8.85 -0.10
C PRO A 227 -1.05 -10.13 -0.55
N SER A 228 -1.16 -10.51 -1.82
CA SER A 228 -0.58 -11.74 -2.37
C SER A 228 0.92 -11.67 -2.64
N LYS A 229 1.50 -10.46 -2.55
CA LYS A 229 2.91 -10.20 -2.91
C LYS A 229 3.76 -9.70 -1.75
N GLN A 230 3.31 -9.94 -0.53
CA GLN A 230 4.09 -9.56 0.64
C GLN A 230 5.27 -10.51 0.84
N ASN A 231 6.45 -9.92 0.92
CA ASN A 231 7.71 -10.57 1.35
C ASN A 231 8.25 -11.71 0.48
N THR A 232 7.63 -12.08 -0.64
CA THR A 232 8.18 -13.10 -1.52
C THR A 232 8.22 -12.65 -2.98
N PRO A 233 9.38 -12.73 -3.66
CA PRO A 233 9.52 -12.30 -5.04
C PRO A 233 8.88 -13.24 -6.07
N VAL A 234 8.61 -14.50 -5.72
CA VAL A 234 8.36 -15.55 -6.72
C VAL A 234 7.04 -16.30 -6.50
N THR A 235 6.55 -16.38 -5.27
CA THR A 235 5.33 -17.14 -4.95
C THR A 235 4.23 -16.23 -4.41
N ARG A 236 3.00 -16.51 -4.80
CA ARG A 236 1.86 -15.83 -4.22
C ARG A 236 1.65 -16.31 -2.81
N THR A 237 1.63 -15.37 -1.89
CA THR A 237 1.33 -15.61 -0.48
C THR A 237 -0.09 -16.16 -0.35
N THR A 238 -0.25 -17.29 0.33
CA THR A 238 -1.54 -17.86 0.72
C THR A 238 -2.10 -17.14 1.95
N TYR A 239 -3.35 -17.43 2.30
CA TYR A 239 -4.01 -16.85 3.46
C TYR A 239 -3.22 -17.05 4.76
N PHE A 240 -2.84 -18.31 5.07
CA PHE A 240 -2.10 -18.59 6.30
C PHE A 240 -0.68 -18.05 6.29
N GLU A 241 0.04 -18.13 5.16
CA GLU A 241 1.36 -17.49 5.03
C GLU A 241 1.29 -15.98 5.24
N MET A 242 0.21 -15.34 4.76
CA MET A 242 -0.02 -13.93 5.02
C MET A 242 -0.19 -13.66 6.52
N LEU A 243 -0.97 -14.46 7.24
CA LEU A 243 -1.20 -14.29 8.67
C LEU A 243 0.06 -14.53 9.51
N GLU A 244 0.87 -15.53 9.12
CA GLU A 244 2.13 -15.87 9.81
C GLU A 244 3.21 -14.82 9.60
N HIS A 245 3.34 -14.32 8.37
CA HIS A 245 4.44 -13.43 7.98
C HIS A 245 4.03 -11.96 7.87
N ASN A 246 2.80 -11.62 8.22
CA ASN A 246 2.35 -10.24 8.21
C ASN A 246 3.16 -9.40 9.21
N THR A 247 3.75 -8.33 8.72
CA THR A 247 4.33 -7.26 9.53
C THR A 247 3.78 -5.89 9.11
N PHE A 248 2.84 -5.89 8.18
CA PHE A 248 2.40 -4.69 7.46
C PHE A 248 0.98 -4.26 7.84
N PHE A 249 0.02 -5.18 7.87
CA PHE A 249 -1.38 -4.85 8.14
C PHE A 249 -1.67 -4.84 9.64
N PRO A 250 -2.02 -3.70 10.24
CA PRO A 250 -2.26 -3.56 11.68
C PRO A 250 -3.27 -4.53 12.28
N PRO A 251 -4.42 -4.86 11.62
CA PRO A 251 -5.43 -5.73 12.23
C PRO A 251 -5.09 -7.21 12.21
N LEU A 252 -4.08 -7.64 11.43
CA LEU A 252 -3.77 -9.07 11.27
C LEU A 252 -2.72 -9.55 12.27
N SER A 253 -2.73 -10.88 12.50
CA SER A 253 -1.69 -11.57 13.25
C SER A 253 -0.31 -11.41 12.63
N THR A 254 0.73 -11.74 13.39
CA THR A 254 2.11 -11.82 12.93
C THR A 254 2.89 -12.83 13.75
N GLY A 255 3.78 -13.58 13.08
CA GLY A 255 4.67 -14.54 13.75
C GLY A 255 5.94 -13.93 14.34
N THR A 256 6.14 -12.61 14.24
CA THR A 256 7.35 -11.96 14.78
C THR A 256 7.24 -11.74 16.29
N THR A 257 8.39 -11.89 16.97
CA THR A 257 8.51 -11.82 18.42
C THR A 257 9.38 -10.65 18.88
N TYR A 258 9.37 -10.35 20.18
CA TYR A 258 10.29 -9.38 20.78
C TYR A 258 11.77 -9.78 20.56
N ALA A 259 12.08 -11.08 20.57
CA ALA A 259 13.43 -11.57 20.29
C ALA A 259 13.88 -11.26 18.86
N ASP A 260 12.99 -11.41 17.89
CA ASP A 260 13.27 -11.06 16.48
C ASP A 260 13.56 -9.57 16.33
N CYS A 261 12.83 -8.71 17.02
CA CYS A 261 13.09 -7.27 17.03
C CYS A 261 14.48 -6.92 17.54
N ILE A 262 14.91 -7.55 18.62
CA ILE A 262 16.26 -7.37 19.19
C ILE A 262 17.32 -7.86 18.19
N ALA A 263 17.13 -9.03 17.59
CA ALA A 263 18.04 -9.58 16.59
C ALA A 263 18.17 -8.66 15.36
N ILE A 264 17.06 -8.07 14.89
CA ILE A 264 17.06 -7.10 13.80
C ILE A 264 17.87 -5.85 14.16
N LEU A 265 17.68 -5.30 15.36
CA LEU A 265 18.44 -4.13 15.81
C LEU A 265 19.94 -4.42 15.92
N GLN A 266 20.32 -5.62 16.35
CA GLN A 266 21.70 -6.07 16.38
C GLN A 266 22.29 -6.25 14.97
N LYS A 267 21.56 -6.91 14.07
CA LYS A 267 21.93 -7.09 12.64
C LYS A 267 22.31 -5.75 11.98
N TRP A 268 21.55 -4.70 12.28
CA TRP A 268 21.76 -3.37 11.69
C TRP A 268 22.68 -2.46 12.50
N ASN A 269 23.33 -2.97 13.56
CA ASN A 269 24.14 -2.17 14.50
C ASN A 269 23.38 -0.92 14.98
N ALA A 270 22.11 -1.12 15.35
CA ALA A 270 21.19 -0.05 15.74
C ALA A 270 20.83 -0.07 17.22
N TRP A 271 21.11 -1.17 17.95
CA TRP A 271 20.69 -1.35 19.33
C TRP A 271 21.10 -0.16 20.23
N ASP A 272 22.37 0.19 20.25
CA ASP A 272 22.92 1.27 21.13
C ASP A 272 22.39 2.67 20.74
N LYS A 273 21.87 2.84 19.54
CA LYS A 273 21.28 4.09 19.05
C LYS A 273 19.75 4.12 19.19
N THR A 274 19.16 3.00 19.57
CA THR A 274 17.71 2.89 19.78
C THR A 274 17.32 3.59 21.07
N PRO A 275 16.24 4.40 21.11
CA PRO A 275 15.76 5.01 22.35
C PRO A 275 15.59 4.01 23.49
N VAL A 276 15.97 4.42 24.70
CA VAL A 276 15.94 3.54 25.89
C VAL A 276 14.53 3.02 26.19
N SER A 277 13.51 3.83 25.94
CA SER A 277 12.09 3.44 26.06
C SER A 277 11.77 2.24 25.16
N ILE A 278 12.20 2.28 23.90
CA ILE A 278 12.03 1.19 22.93
C ILE A 278 12.81 -0.05 23.37
N GLN A 279 14.10 0.11 23.76
CA GLN A 279 14.90 -1.01 24.27
C GLN A 279 14.22 -1.67 25.48
N ASN A 280 13.77 -0.88 26.44
CA ASN A 280 13.07 -1.37 27.63
C ASN A 280 11.78 -2.11 27.28
N ARG A 281 10.99 -1.59 26.32
CA ARG A 281 9.78 -2.25 25.81
C ARG A 281 10.11 -3.64 25.24
N LEU A 282 11.13 -3.72 24.40
CA LEU A 282 11.53 -4.97 23.76
C LEU A 282 12.10 -6.00 24.78
N LEU A 283 12.82 -5.54 25.78
CA LEU A 283 13.39 -6.39 26.83
C LEU A 283 12.35 -6.87 27.86
N ARG A 284 11.29 -6.10 28.09
CA ARG A 284 10.21 -6.43 29.05
C ARG A 284 9.05 -7.16 28.42
N GLY A 285 9.12 -7.47 27.14
CA GLY A 285 8.06 -8.18 26.43
C GLY A 285 7.71 -9.51 27.09
N THR A 286 6.41 -9.77 27.25
CA THR A 286 5.87 -11.00 27.81
C THR A 286 4.92 -11.65 26.80
N PRO A 287 4.59 -12.94 26.94
CA PRO A 287 3.61 -13.59 26.07
C PRO A 287 2.27 -12.84 25.98
N GLU A 288 1.82 -12.19 27.06
CA GLU A 288 0.58 -11.45 27.12
C GLU A 288 0.63 -10.13 26.34
N THR A 289 1.83 -9.60 26.18
CA THR A 289 2.07 -8.35 25.41
C THR A 289 2.55 -8.60 23.99
N GLU A 290 2.76 -9.88 23.61
CA GLU A 290 3.11 -10.26 22.24
C GLU A 290 2.03 -9.86 21.24
N ASN A 291 2.40 -9.86 19.98
CA ASN A 291 1.48 -9.71 18.87
C ASN A 291 0.44 -10.83 18.86
N MET A 292 -0.64 -10.63 18.16
CA MET A 292 -1.70 -11.65 18.00
C MET A 292 -1.16 -12.84 17.20
N SER A 293 -1.39 -14.07 17.71
CA SER A 293 -1.08 -15.29 16.97
C SER A 293 -2.11 -15.55 15.86
N VAL A 294 -1.79 -16.48 14.97
CA VAL A 294 -2.72 -16.92 13.91
C VAL A 294 -3.97 -17.56 14.54
N GLU A 295 -3.79 -18.40 15.56
CA GLU A 295 -4.90 -19.08 16.24
C GLU A 295 -5.83 -18.05 16.93
N GLU A 296 -5.26 -17.02 17.54
CA GLU A 296 -6.07 -15.96 18.14
C GLU A 296 -6.84 -15.18 17.07
N TYR A 297 -6.20 -14.86 15.94
CA TYR A 297 -6.86 -14.17 14.83
C TYR A 297 -8.02 -15.00 14.27
N GLU A 298 -7.78 -16.29 13.99
CA GLU A 298 -8.82 -17.21 13.52
C GLU A 298 -10.01 -17.29 14.49
N SER A 299 -9.74 -17.25 15.80
CA SER A 299 -10.80 -17.24 16.82
C SER A 299 -11.72 -16.03 16.80
N LEU A 300 -11.33 -14.95 16.11
CA LEU A 300 -12.17 -13.76 15.94
C LEU A 300 -13.30 -13.98 14.92
N GLY A 301 -13.16 -14.96 14.02
CA GLY A 301 -14.05 -15.13 12.88
C GLY A 301 -14.01 -13.94 11.90
N ALA A 302 -12.95 -13.16 11.93
CA ALA A 302 -12.77 -12.01 11.05
C ALA A 302 -12.60 -12.44 9.58
N ARG A 303 -13.10 -11.62 8.66
CA ARG A 303 -12.91 -11.85 7.21
C ARG A 303 -11.90 -10.84 6.66
N PHE A 304 -11.05 -11.30 5.71
CA PHE A 304 -10.06 -10.46 5.07
C PHE A 304 -10.22 -10.46 3.54
N PHE A 305 -10.18 -9.27 2.95
CA PHE A 305 -10.33 -9.07 1.51
C PHE A 305 -9.22 -8.17 0.94
N GLY A 306 -8.57 -8.63 -0.11
CA GLY A 306 -7.71 -7.81 -0.96
C GLY A 306 -8.55 -7.04 -1.97
N LEU A 307 -8.58 -5.71 -1.90
CA LEU A 307 -9.26 -4.91 -2.92
C LEU A 307 -8.51 -4.96 -4.25
N ILE A 308 -7.21 -5.18 -4.21
CA ILE A 308 -6.34 -5.17 -5.39
C ILE A 308 -5.46 -6.40 -5.37
N PHE A 309 -5.56 -7.20 -6.42
CA PHE A 309 -4.61 -8.23 -6.80
C PHE A 309 -4.06 -7.85 -8.18
N LYS A 310 -2.82 -7.41 -8.27
CA LYS A 310 -2.25 -6.80 -9.49
C LYS A 310 -2.39 -7.69 -10.72
N ASP A 311 -2.19 -9.00 -10.55
CA ASP A 311 -2.30 -9.98 -11.62
C ASP A 311 -3.74 -10.28 -12.07
N ALA A 312 -4.73 -10.08 -11.21
CA ALA A 312 -6.14 -10.21 -11.55
C ALA A 312 -6.78 -8.90 -12.02
N THR A 313 -6.18 -7.74 -11.69
CA THR A 313 -6.77 -6.43 -12.00
C THR A 313 -5.89 -5.61 -12.93
N VAL A 314 -4.68 -5.24 -12.52
CA VAL A 314 -3.82 -4.27 -13.21
C VAL A 314 -3.25 -4.84 -14.51
N TYR A 315 -2.61 -6.00 -14.43
CA TYR A 315 -1.95 -6.56 -15.63
C TYR A 315 -2.94 -6.94 -16.73
N PRO A 316 -4.12 -7.55 -16.43
CA PRO A 316 -5.16 -7.74 -17.45
C PRO A 316 -5.68 -6.43 -18.05
N ALA A 317 -5.83 -5.35 -17.26
CA ALA A 317 -6.26 -4.06 -17.77
C ALA A 317 -5.25 -3.46 -18.76
N VAL A 318 -3.95 -3.49 -18.41
CA VAL A 318 -2.87 -3.03 -19.30
C VAL A 318 -2.79 -3.89 -20.57
N ARG A 319 -2.88 -5.23 -20.45
CA ARG A 319 -2.90 -6.13 -21.62
C ARG A 319 -4.08 -5.89 -22.54
N LYS A 320 -5.27 -5.68 -21.97
CA LYS A 320 -6.48 -5.32 -22.72
C LYS A 320 -6.27 -4.01 -23.48
N LYS A 321 -5.73 -2.99 -22.80
CA LYS A 321 -5.44 -1.70 -23.44
C LYS A 321 -4.39 -1.84 -24.54
N ALA A 322 -3.33 -2.63 -24.35
CA ALA A 322 -2.35 -2.92 -25.39
C ALA A 322 -2.99 -3.59 -26.62
N ALA A 323 -3.90 -4.54 -26.39
CA ALA A 323 -4.63 -5.22 -27.48
C ALA A 323 -5.52 -4.27 -28.28
N GLU A 324 -6.10 -3.23 -27.66
CA GLU A 324 -6.86 -2.18 -28.37
C GLU A 324 -5.98 -1.40 -29.37
N PHE A 325 -4.66 -1.33 -29.14
CA PHE A 325 -3.67 -0.79 -30.06
C PHE A 325 -3.08 -1.87 -31.02
N GLY A 326 -3.56 -3.10 -30.96
CA GLY A 326 -3.01 -4.22 -31.75
C GLY A 326 -1.63 -4.65 -31.31
N LEU A 327 -1.22 -4.38 -30.07
CA LEU A 327 0.10 -4.67 -29.54
C LEU A 327 0.07 -5.90 -28.60
N PRO A 328 0.93 -6.90 -28.83
CA PRO A 328 1.19 -7.92 -27.82
C PRO A 328 1.82 -7.29 -26.57
N CYS A 329 1.51 -7.84 -25.41
CA CYS A 329 2.04 -7.37 -24.13
C CYS A 329 2.64 -8.53 -23.34
N VAL A 330 3.92 -8.41 -23.02
CA VAL A 330 4.69 -9.43 -22.26
C VAL A 330 5.11 -8.84 -20.92
N MET A 331 4.90 -9.61 -19.85
CA MET A 331 5.42 -9.30 -18.52
C MET A 331 6.89 -9.73 -18.46
N LEU A 332 7.77 -8.79 -18.21
CA LEU A 332 9.20 -9.06 -17.99
C LEU A 332 9.45 -9.46 -16.53
N SER A 333 8.88 -8.71 -15.60
CA SER A 333 9.01 -8.95 -14.17
C SER A 333 7.81 -8.39 -13.42
N GLU A 334 7.32 -9.16 -12.48
CA GLU A 334 6.34 -8.70 -11.48
C GLU A 334 7.02 -8.22 -10.20
N TYR A 335 8.34 -8.41 -10.11
CA TYR A 335 9.13 -8.15 -8.91
C TYR A 335 10.47 -7.51 -9.29
N GLN A 336 10.42 -6.32 -9.87
CA GLN A 336 11.63 -5.56 -10.16
C GLN A 336 12.01 -4.75 -8.91
N GLN A 337 13.13 -5.16 -8.28
CA GLN A 337 13.65 -4.50 -7.08
C GLN A 337 15.17 -4.31 -7.24
N ALA A 338 15.54 -3.14 -7.75
CA ALA A 338 16.93 -2.79 -8.05
C ALA A 338 17.10 -1.27 -7.92
N GLU A 339 18.34 -0.78 -8.02
CA GLU A 339 18.58 0.65 -8.24
C GLU A 339 17.87 1.09 -9.54
N ALA A 340 17.09 2.15 -9.46
CA ALA A 340 16.19 2.57 -10.55
C ALA A 340 16.92 2.83 -11.85
N LYS A 341 18.10 3.47 -11.79
CA LYS A 341 18.97 3.71 -12.96
C LYS A 341 19.45 2.42 -13.62
N GLU A 342 19.82 1.41 -12.83
CA GLU A 342 20.31 0.14 -13.35
C GLU A 342 19.15 -0.67 -13.98
N ALA A 343 17.98 -0.69 -13.33
CA ALA A 343 16.80 -1.30 -13.91
C ALA A 343 16.41 -0.65 -15.24
N GLY A 344 16.41 0.69 -15.32
CA GLY A 344 16.13 1.44 -16.54
C GLY A 344 17.10 1.12 -17.68
N LEU A 345 18.40 0.99 -17.38
CA LEU A 345 19.42 0.58 -18.34
C LEU A 345 19.18 -0.83 -18.88
N VAL A 346 18.90 -1.79 -18.00
CA VAL A 346 18.70 -3.20 -18.39
C VAL A 346 17.46 -3.35 -19.27
N ASP A 347 16.33 -2.76 -18.87
CA ASP A 347 15.08 -2.83 -19.64
C ASP A 347 15.21 -2.11 -20.98
N ALA A 348 15.95 -1.00 -21.03
CA ALA A 348 16.23 -0.28 -22.26
C ALA A 348 17.12 -1.09 -23.21
N ALA A 349 18.12 -1.81 -22.70
CA ALA A 349 18.95 -2.71 -23.50
C ALA A 349 18.13 -3.85 -24.12
N MET A 350 17.17 -4.43 -23.36
CA MET A 350 16.24 -5.44 -23.89
C MET A 350 15.34 -4.87 -24.99
N ALA A 351 14.83 -3.67 -24.82
CA ALA A 351 14.01 -3.01 -25.84
C ALA A 351 14.80 -2.72 -27.12
N LEU A 352 16.04 -2.25 -27.00
CA LEU A 352 16.94 -2.06 -28.15
C LEU A 352 17.27 -3.37 -28.87
N PHE A 353 17.45 -4.46 -28.11
CA PHE A 353 17.73 -5.76 -28.70
C PHE A 353 16.49 -6.28 -29.46
N ALA A 354 15.30 -6.11 -28.89
CA ALA A 354 14.04 -6.43 -29.57
C ALA A 354 13.85 -5.59 -30.86
N GLU A 355 14.19 -4.29 -30.83
CA GLU A 355 14.10 -3.41 -31.99
C GLU A 355 15.04 -3.84 -33.13
N ARG A 356 16.27 -4.21 -32.79
CA ARG A 356 17.37 -4.48 -33.78
C ARG A 356 17.39 -5.91 -34.25
N MET A 357 17.20 -6.86 -33.35
CA MET A 357 17.39 -8.28 -33.59
C MET A 357 16.09 -9.06 -33.69
N ALA A 358 14.97 -8.46 -33.29
CA ALA A 358 13.69 -9.15 -33.11
C ALA A 358 13.76 -10.34 -32.12
N GLU A 359 14.67 -10.26 -31.16
CA GLU A 359 14.92 -11.26 -30.11
C GLU A 359 15.09 -10.58 -28.74
N PRO A 360 14.75 -11.21 -27.64
CA PRO A 360 13.91 -12.42 -27.55
C PRO A 360 12.44 -12.11 -27.88
N PHE A 361 12.14 -10.83 -28.12
CA PHE A 361 10.79 -10.32 -28.43
C PHE A 361 10.79 -9.67 -29.81
N ARG A 362 9.68 -9.81 -30.52
CA ARG A 362 9.48 -9.21 -31.84
C ARG A 362 8.64 -7.93 -31.72
N ALA A 363 9.23 -6.80 -32.10
CA ALA A 363 8.51 -5.52 -32.18
C ALA A 363 7.45 -5.53 -33.34
N PRO A 364 6.35 -4.78 -33.25
CA PRO A 364 5.99 -3.92 -32.12
C PRO A 364 5.44 -4.70 -30.93
N ILE A 365 5.80 -4.31 -29.70
CA ILE A 365 5.44 -5.03 -28.47
C ILE A 365 5.43 -4.08 -27.28
N VAL A 366 4.62 -4.37 -26.28
CA VAL A 366 4.66 -3.77 -24.95
C VAL A 366 5.42 -4.71 -24.01
N LEU A 367 6.48 -4.20 -23.40
CA LEU A 367 7.19 -4.87 -22.33
C LEU A 367 6.75 -4.23 -21.00
N LEU A 368 6.18 -5.02 -20.11
CA LEU A 368 5.60 -4.57 -18.84
C LEU A 368 6.44 -5.08 -17.67
N SER A 369 6.84 -4.18 -16.79
CA SER A 369 7.48 -4.52 -15.51
C SER A 369 6.69 -3.91 -14.35
N SER A 370 6.75 -4.55 -13.20
CA SER A 370 6.20 -4.06 -11.93
C SER A 370 7.15 -4.42 -10.80
N GLY A 371 7.13 -3.64 -9.75
CA GLY A 371 7.99 -3.84 -8.58
C GLY A 371 8.13 -2.56 -7.78
N GLU A 372 9.17 -2.48 -7.00
CA GLU A 372 9.51 -1.31 -6.19
C GLU A 372 11.02 -1.07 -6.25
N ASN A 373 11.48 -0.35 -7.27
CA ASN A 373 12.88 0.05 -7.39
C ASN A 373 13.30 0.97 -6.23
N VAL A 374 14.58 1.07 -5.99
CA VAL A 374 15.17 1.94 -4.98
C VAL A 374 16.05 3.00 -5.62
N VAL A 375 16.31 4.09 -4.90
CA VAL A 375 17.27 5.14 -5.29
C VAL A 375 18.18 5.38 -4.11
N THR A 376 19.46 5.20 -4.30
CA THR A 376 20.47 5.60 -3.32
C THR A 376 20.69 7.10 -3.44
N VAL A 377 20.18 7.85 -2.47
CA VAL A 377 20.35 9.30 -2.39
C VAL A 377 21.67 9.61 -1.69
N GLY A 378 22.58 10.29 -2.38
CA GLY A 378 23.86 10.77 -1.80
C GLY A 378 23.70 12.06 -0.98
N ALA A 379 24.74 12.88 -1.01
CA ALA A 379 24.72 14.22 -0.38
C ALA A 379 23.90 15.24 -1.22
N GLU A 380 23.60 14.92 -2.46
CA GLU A 380 22.80 15.74 -3.35
C GLU A 380 21.31 15.60 -3.01
N SER A 381 20.61 16.71 -2.98
CA SER A 381 19.15 16.75 -2.81
C SER A 381 18.50 17.29 -4.06
N GLY A 382 17.53 16.56 -4.59
CA GLY A 382 16.75 16.95 -5.78
C GLY A 382 15.28 16.59 -5.61
N VAL A 383 14.49 16.97 -6.60
CA VAL A 383 13.11 16.51 -6.78
C VAL A 383 13.12 15.39 -7.81
N GLY A 384 12.28 14.41 -7.63
CA GLY A 384 12.21 13.23 -8.46
C GLY A 384 12.25 11.98 -7.61
N GLY A 385 12.14 10.81 -8.23
CA GLY A 385 12.12 9.55 -7.54
C GLY A 385 12.48 8.40 -8.45
N ARG A 386 12.18 7.19 -7.98
CA ARG A 386 12.56 5.94 -8.64
C ARG A 386 12.03 5.80 -10.08
N ASN A 387 10.81 6.24 -10.35
CA ASN A 387 10.24 6.14 -11.68
C ASN A 387 10.82 7.18 -12.65
N GLN A 388 11.08 8.38 -12.16
CA GLN A 388 11.73 9.43 -12.96
C GLN A 388 13.19 9.07 -13.26
N GLU A 389 13.93 8.53 -12.29
CA GLU A 389 15.30 8.07 -12.48
C GLU A 389 15.38 6.88 -13.45
N TYR A 390 14.47 5.90 -13.30
CA TYR A 390 14.32 4.77 -14.23
C TYR A 390 14.11 5.24 -15.67
N CYS A 391 13.14 6.15 -15.89
CA CYS A 391 12.87 6.68 -17.23
C CYS A 391 14.04 7.52 -17.77
N THR A 392 14.76 8.26 -16.93
CA THR A 392 15.93 9.06 -17.33
C THR A 392 17.05 8.14 -17.79
N ALA A 393 17.38 7.08 -17.04
CA ALA A 393 18.39 6.10 -17.43
C ALA A 393 18.01 5.37 -18.73
N ALA A 394 16.73 4.99 -18.86
CA ALA A 394 16.22 4.41 -20.10
C ALA A 394 16.34 5.37 -21.28
N ALA A 395 15.99 6.66 -21.11
CA ALA A 395 16.10 7.67 -22.17
C ALA A 395 17.52 7.84 -22.69
N LEU A 396 18.50 7.86 -21.79
CA LEU A 396 19.93 7.94 -22.16
C LEU A 396 20.36 6.70 -22.95
N THR A 397 19.89 5.53 -22.56
CA THR A 397 20.26 4.25 -23.18
C THR A 397 19.65 4.09 -24.59
N ILE A 398 18.38 4.49 -24.77
CA ILE A 398 17.69 4.40 -26.07
C ILE A 398 17.98 5.61 -26.99
N ALA A 399 18.88 6.49 -26.60
CA ALA A 399 19.20 7.69 -27.39
C ALA A 399 19.52 7.33 -28.85
N GLY A 400 18.83 8.00 -29.79
CA GLY A 400 18.91 7.71 -31.21
C GLY A 400 17.83 6.75 -31.76
N SER A 401 17.16 5.96 -30.95
CA SER A 401 15.93 5.27 -31.37
C SER A 401 14.76 6.25 -31.46
N ARG A 402 13.93 6.10 -32.49
CA ARG A 402 12.68 6.84 -32.66
C ARG A 402 11.44 5.97 -32.45
N LYS A 403 11.64 4.70 -32.10
CA LYS A 403 10.56 3.69 -32.01
C LYS A 403 10.30 3.22 -30.60
N ILE A 404 11.25 3.41 -29.67
CA ILE A 404 11.13 2.98 -28.29
C ILE A 404 10.66 4.15 -27.43
N VAL A 405 9.71 3.89 -26.55
CA VAL A 405 9.22 4.80 -25.51
C VAL A 405 9.15 4.05 -24.19
N PHE A 406 9.70 4.64 -23.15
CA PHE A 406 9.55 4.18 -21.78
C PHE A 406 8.55 5.04 -21.03
N GLY A 407 7.87 4.44 -20.08
CA GLY A 407 7.05 5.14 -19.11
C GLY A 407 7.00 4.37 -17.80
N ALA A 408 7.10 5.08 -16.70
CA ALA A 408 6.95 4.54 -15.36
C ALA A 408 6.17 5.50 -14.48
N VAL A 409 5.40 4.96 -13.55
CA VAL A 409 4.57 5.73 -12.62
C VAL A 409 4.52 5.04 -11.26
N ASP A 410 4.59 5.83 -10.20
CA ASP A 410 4.28 5.35 -8.86
C ASP A 410 2.76 5.26 -8.70
N THR A 411 2.29 4.10 -8.28
CA THR A 411 0.86 3.78 -8.24
C THR A 411 0.11 4.46 -7.11
N ASP A 412 0.81 5.07 -6.17
CA ASP A 412 0.24 5.89 -5.09
C ASP A 412 0.18 7.39 -5.40
N GLY A 413 0.66 7.80 -6.59
CA GLY A 413 0.59 9.17 -7.07
C GLY A 413 1.76 10.05 -6.67
N THR A 414 2.80 9.51 -5.99
CA THR A 414 3.99 10.27 -5.59
C THR A 414 5.28 9.54 -5.91
N ASP A 415 6.22 10.18 -6.60
CA ASP A 415 7.52 9.63 -6.94
C ASP A 415 8.63 10.46 -6.27
N GLY A 416 9.23 9.91 -5.22
CA GLY A 416 10.26 10.58 -4.41
C GLY A 416 9.75 11.73 -3.52
N PRO A 417 10.65 12.64 -3.08
CA PRO A 417 10.34 13.69 -2.11
C PRO A 417 9.50 14.84 -2.68
N GLY A 418 9.33 14.94 -4.00
CA GLY A 418 8.53 15.97 -4.67
C GLY A 418 7.02 15.91 -4.40
N GLY A 419 6.56 14.97 -3.56
CA GLY A 419 5.15 14.78 -3.21
C GLY A 419 4.57 15.78 -2.21
N PHE A 420 5.37 16.66 -1.65
CA PHE A 420 4.88 17.66 -0.69
C PHE A 420 4.62 18.99 -1.38
N ARG A 421 3.36 19.39 -1.45
CA ARG A 421 2.98 20.74 -1.84
C ARG A 421 3.31 21.70 -0.68
N TYR A 422 4.41 22.41 -0.79
CA TYR A 422 4.68 23.60 0.00
C TYR A 422 4.72 24.82 -0.95
N PRO A 423 4.45 26.03 -0.50
CA PRO A 423 4.51 27.21 -1.35
C PRO A 423 5.86 27.29 -2.08
N GLY A 424 5.84 27.28 -3.43
CA GLY A 424 7.04 27.29 -4.26
C GLY A 424 7.69 25.93 -4.55
N ALA A 425 7.10 24.81 -4.06
CA ALA A 425 7.56 23.49 -4.47
C ALA A 425 7.24 23.22 -5.94
N PRO A 426 8.11 22.54 -6.70
CA PRO A 426 7.76 22.03 -8.01
C PRO A 426 6.57 21.06 -7.88
N GLU A 427 5.72 21.00 -8.90
CA GLU A 427 4.62 20.06 -8.94
C GLU A 427 5.16 18.64 -8.75
N CYS A 428 4.49 17.87 -7.89
CA CYS A 428 4.82 16.45 -7.71
C CYS A 428 4.44 15.69 -8.97
N LEU A 429 5.43 15.08 -9.59
CA LEU A 429 5.25 14.17 -10.71
C LEU A 429 5.31 12.73 -10.19
N ALA A 430 4.25 11.95 -10.46
CA ALA A 430 4.19 10.55 -10.05
C ALA A 430 5.09 9.62 -10.89
N GLY A 431 5.68 10.14 -11.96
CA GLY A 431 6.54 9.37 -12.86
C GLY A 431 6.95 10.17 -14.08
N ALA A 432 7.38 9.47 -15.14
CA ALA A 432 7.84 10.08 -16.39
C ALA A 432 7.54 9.22 -17.62
N ILE A 433 7.60 9.84 -18.80
CA ILE A 433 7.59 9.21 -20.12
C ILE A 433 8.76 9.78 -20.95
N THR A 434 9.58 8.88 -21.57
CA THR A 434 10.76 9.28 -22.37
C THR A 434 10.37 9.87 -23.71
#